data_adbfb7e6618f0b4bf21f6db63e76fe40
#
_entry.id   adbfb7e6618f0b4bf21f6db63e76fe40
#
_cell.length_a   1.000
_cell.length_b   1.000
_cell.length_c   1.000
_cell.angle_alpha   90.00
_cell.angle_beta   90.00
_cell.angle_gamma   90.00
#
_symmetry.space_group_name_H-M   'P 1'
#
loop_
_entity.id
_entity.type
_entity.pdbx_description
1 polymer ?
#
loop_
_entity_poly.entity_id
_entity_poly.type
_entity_poly.pdbx_seq_one_letter_code
_entity_poly.pdbx_strand_id
1 'polypeptide(L)'
;YSTFSYSSTASADEVSLNAVHNLLTETAAAGRQFPSLDTVKSAAPLVQYNITVTNTGKVDADDVVLGFISPPGGGSNGLPIKQLFGFDRVHVPAGQSRSVYLYPELTNFAPVGEEGLRSVLAGEYKVEFGLKESSNLGMGYVEHKLHAL
;
A
#
# COMPACT_ATOMS: atom_id res chain seq x y z
N TYR A 1 19.59 -19.45 -7.48
CA TYR A 1 18.59 -18.59 -8.08
C TYR A 1 17.21 -18.97 -7.55
N SER A 2 16.54 -18.00 -6.96
CA SER A 2 15.21 -18.20 -6.36
C SER A 2 14.18 -17.39 -7.10
N THR A 3 12.96 -17.94 -7.25
CA THR A 3 11.83 -17.27 -7.85
C THR A 3 10.65 -17.28 -6.89
N PHE A 4 9.84 -16.22 -6.95
CA PHE A 4 8.69 -16.08 -6.10
C PHE A 4 7.45 -15.77 -6.91
N SER A 5 6.31 -16.28 -6.45
CA SER A 5 5.00 -15.87 -6.97
C SER A 5 4.17 -15.29 -5.83
N TYR A 6 3.34 -14.30 -6.17
CA TYR A 6 2.43 -13.67 -5.21
C TYR A 6 0.99 -13.96 -5.60
N SER A 7 0.18 -14.23 -4.60
CA SER A 7 -1.27 -14.08 -4.67
C SER A 7 -1.70 -13.24 -3.48
N SER A 8 -2.84 -12.57 -3.61
CA SER A 8 -3.28 -11.71 -2.51
C SER A 8 -4.79 -11.61 -2.45
N THR A 9 -5.28 -11.31 -1.25
CA THR A 9 -6.67 -10.99 -0.99
C THR A 9 -6.74 -9.66 -0.27
N ALA A 10 -7.79 -8.89 -0.57
CA ALA A 10 -8.08 -7.63 0.08
C ALA A 10 -9.26 -7.80 1.03
N SER A 11 -9.26 -7.08 2.15
CA SER A 11 -10.39 -7.09 3.08
C SER A 11 -11.61 -6.37 2.51
N ALA A 12 -11.40 -5.46 1.54
CA ALA A 12 -12.47 -4.72 0.86
C ALA A 12 -11.97 -4.20 -0.48
N ASP A 13 -12.89 -4.00 -1.43
CA ASP A 13 -12.62 -3.36 -2.72
C ASP A 13 -13.04 -1.89 -2.72
N GLU A 14 -13.82 -1.49 -1.74
CA GLU A 14 -14.40 -0.16 -1.62
C GLU A 14 -14.29 0.28 -0.18
N VAL A 15 -13.85 1.52 0.05
CA VAL A 15 -13.66 2.07 1.39
C VAL A 15 -14.26 3.46 1.48
N SER A 16 -14.67 3.84 2.70
CA SER A 16 -15.12 5.20 3.00
C SER A 16 -13.94 6.05 3.44
N LEU A 17 -13.88 7.27 2.96
CA LEU A 17 -12.86 8.25 3.34
C LEU A 17 -13.21 9.06 4.59
N ASN A 18 -14.30 8.73 5.28
CA ASN A 18 -14.73 9.49 6.46
C ASN A 18 -13.65 9.58 7.54
N ALA A 19 -12.96 8.47 7.80
CA ALA A 19 -11.87 8.47 8.78
C ALA A 19 -10.71 9.37 8.37
N VAL A 20 -10.42 9.47 7.07
CA VAL A 20 -9.38 10.34 6.54
C VAL A 20 -9.78 11.81 6.68
N HIS A 21 -11.03 12.14 6.33
CA HIS A 21 -11.57 13.49 6.54
C HIS A 21 -11.50 13.89 8.00
N ASN A 22 -11.90 13.01 8.90
CA ASN A 22 -11.87 13.27 10.34
C ASN A 22 -10.44 13.51 10.84
N LEU A 23 -9.49 12.72 10.37
CA LEU A 23 -8.08 12.88 10.72
C LEU A 23 -7.55 14.27 10.33
N LEU A 24 -7.85 14.74 9.11
CA LEU A 24 -7.42 16.06 8.66
C LEU A 24 -8.13 17.19 9.40
N THR A 25 -9.42 17.01 9.69
CA THR A 25 -10.20 17.99 10.44
C THR A 25 -9.65 18.14 11.87
N GLU A 26 -9.39 17.05 12.55
CA GLU A 26 -8.82 17.06 13.90
C GLU A 26 -7.42 17.65 13.92
N THR A 27 -6.62 17.37 12.89
CA THR A 27 -5.28 17.93 12.74
C THR A 27 -5.33 19.44 12.60
N ALA A 28 -6.22 19.95 11.76
CA ALA A 28 -6.41 21.40 11.58
C ALA A 28 -6.94 22.06 12.85
N ALA A 29 -7.90 21.43 13.54
CA ALA A 29 -8.44 21.93 14.80
C ALA A 29 -7.37 22.01 15.90
N ALA A 30 -6.37 21.14 15.87
CA ALA A 30 -5.23 21.16 16.78
C ALA A 30 -4.14 22.17 16.36
N GLY A 31 -4.36 22.96 15.30
CA GLY A 31 -3.41 23.94 14.81
C GLY A 31 -2.22 23.32 14.09
N ARG A 32 -2.33 22.09 13.62
CA ARG A 32 -1.24 21.38 12.93
C ARG A 32 -1.48 21.35 11.42
N GLN A 33 -0.40 21.37 10.68
CA GLN A 33 -0.44 21.21 9.22
C GLN A 33 -0.50 19.74 8.82
N PHE A 34 0.13 18.86 9.60
CA PHE A 34 0.19 17.43 9.33
C PHE A 34 -0.22 16.63 10.56
N PRO A 35 -0.85 15.46 10.39
CA PRO A 35 -1.15 14.56 11.52
C PRO A 35 0.14 14.08 12.17
N SER A 36 0.09 13.83 13.48
CA SER A 36 1.22 13.22 14.16
C SER A 36 1.39 11.76 13.72
N LEU A 37 2.63 11.28 13.72
CA LEU A 37 2.93 9.91 13.34
C LEU A 37 2.20 8.90 14.23
N ASP A 38 2.14 9.17 15.54
CA ASP A 38 1.46 8.27 16.48
C ASP A 38 -0.03 8.17 16.19
N THR A 39 -0.68 9.30 15.85
CA THR A 39 -2.10 9.31 15.47
C THR A 39 -2.35 8.48 14.23
N VAL A 40 -1.50 8.64 13.21
CA VAL A 40 -1.62 7.89 11.96
C VAL A 40 -1.43 6.39 12.20
N LYS A 41 -0.41 6.02 12.96
CA LYS A 41 -0.10 4.61 13.21
C LYS A 41 -1.10 3.91 14.11
N SER A 42 -1.75 4.64 15.02
CA SER A 42 -2.76 4.07 15.91
C SER A 42 -4.15 3.97 15.27
N ALA A 43 -4.37 4.62 14.13
CA ALA A 43 -5.64 4.57 13.42
C ALA A 43 -5.87 3.19 12.81
N ALA A 44 -7.13 2.72 12.83
CA ALA A 44 -7.47 1.48 12.15
C ALA A 44 -7.32 1.63 10.64
N PRO A 45 -6.74 0.63 9.95
CA PRO A 45 -6.59 0.71 8.49
C PRO A 45 -7.96 0.61 7.81
N LEU A 46 -8.12 1.29 6.65
CA LEU A 46 -9.34 1.20 5.85
C LEU A 46 -9.44 -0.14 5.13
N VAL A 47 -8.32 -0.69 4.74
CA VAL A 47 -8.24 -1.96 4.01
C VAL A 47 -6.96 -2.67 4.43
N GLN A 48 -7.01 -4.00 4.48
CA GLN A 48 -5.84 -4.84 4.74
C GLN A 48 -5.66 -5.83 3.60
N TYR A 49 -4.41 -6.11 3.27
CA TYR A 49 -4.06 -7.08 2.25
C TYR A 49 -3.28 -8.23 2.86
N ASN A 50 -3.65 -9.44 2.46
CA ASN A 50 -2.92 -10.65 2.79
C ASN A 50 -2.23 -11.12 1.52
N ILE A 51 -0.90 -11.09 1.51
CA ILE A 51 -0.09 -11.51 0.38
C ILE A 51 0.50 -12.87 0.69
N THR A 52 0.20 -13.85 -0.16
CA THR A 52 0.80 -15.18 -0.06
C THR A 52 2.01 -15.22 -0.98
N VAL A 53 3.18 -15.39 -0.37
CA VAL A 53 4.46 -15.47 -1.07
C VAL A 53 4.83 -16.94 -1.20
N THR A 54 5.00 -17.42 -2.41
CA THR A 54 5.39 -18.78 -2.70
C THR A 54 6.77 -18.79 -3.34
N ASN A 55 7.68 -19.57 -2.74
CA ASN A 55 9.00 -19.80 -3.33
C ASN A 55 8.88 -20.94 -4.34
N THR A 56 8.93 -20.61 -5.62
CA THR A 56 8.81 -21.58 -6.72
C THR A 56 10.16 -22.15 -7.14
N GLY A 57 11.22 -21.71 -6.50
CA GLY A 57 12.57 -22.20 -6.73
C GLY A 57 12.90 -23.46 -5.91
N LYS A 58 14.15 -23.88 -6.01
CA LYS A 58 14.66 -25.09 -5.34
C LYS A 58 15.54 -24.80 -4.13
N VAL A 59 15.70 -23.52 -3.81
CA VAL A 59 16.58 -23.07 -2.71
C VAL A 59 15.76 -22.21 -1.76
N ASP A 60 15.95 -22.42 -0.46
CA ASP A 60 15.35 -21.56 0.56
C ASP A 60 15.85 -20.13 0.37
N ALA A 61 15.00 -19.15 0.50
CA ALA A 61 15.37 -17.76 0.29
C ALA A 61 14.45 -16.80 1.05
N ASP A 62 14.98 -15.60 1.23
CA ASP A 62 14.18 -14.48 1.75
C ASP A 62 13.63 -13.65 0.59
N ASP A 63 12.47 -13.09 0.80
CA ASP A 63 11.88 -12.12 -0.10
C ASP A 63 11.46 -10.88 0.69
N VAL A 64 11.50 -9.72 0.05
CA VAL A 64 10.98 -8.47 0.60
C VAL A 64 9.76 -8.09 -0.22
N VAL A 65 8.60 -8.09 0.42
CA VAL A 65 7.33 -7.68 -0.22
C VAL A 65 7.19 -6.18 -0.06
N LEU A 66 7.17 -5.46 -1.17
CA LEU A 66 7.00 -4.00 -1.21
C LEU A 66 5.55 -3.69 -1.58
N GLY A 67 4.91 -2.83 -0.80
CA GLY A 67 3.55 -2.37 -1.07
C GLY A 67 3.53 -0.94 -1.56
N PHE A 68 2.92 -0.70 -2.72
CA PHE A 68 2.80 0.62 -3.34
C PHE A 68 1.34 0.99 -3.54
N ILE A 69 1.02 2.27 -3.41
CA ILE A 69 -0.29 2.81 -3.73
C ILE A 69 -0.16 3.98 -4.69
N SER A 70 -0.99 3.97 -5.72
CA SER A 70 -1.07 5.04 -6.72
C SER A 70 -2.41 5.75 -6.58
N PRO A 71 -2.43 7.08 -6.39
CA PRO A 71 -3.69 7.82 -6.27
C PRO A 71 -4.36 7.98 -7.64
N PRO A 72 -5.68 8.31 -7.66
CA PRO A 72 -6.35 8.73 -8.88
C PRO A 72 -5.63 9.93 -9.48
N GLY A 73 -5.35 9.90 -10.78
CA GLY A 73 -4.62 10.97 -11.45
C GLY A 73 -3.15 11.07 -11.08
N GLY A 74 -2.55 10.00 -10.57
CA GLY A 74 -1.14 9.98 -10.21
C GLY A 74 -0.23 10.43 -11.34
N GLY A 75 0.78 11.23 -11.01
CA GLY A 75 1.70 11.82 -11.98
C GLY A 75 1.24 13.17 -12.56
N SER A 76 0.04 13.65 -12.21
CA SER A 76 -0.47 14.95 -12.63
C SER A 76 -0.73 15.85 -11.43
N ASN A 77 -0.74 17.17 -11.64
CA ASN A 77 -1.02 18.17 -10.59
C ASN A 77 -0.14 18.01 -9.33
N GLY A 78 1.12 17.61 -9.52
CA GLY A 78 2.05 17.39 -8.40
C GLY A 78 1.80 16.11 -7.61
N LEU A 79 0.83 15.29 -8.00
CA LEU A 79 0.57 14.02 -7.34
C LEU A 79 1.64 12.99 -7.68
N PRO A 80 2.05 12.16 -6.73
CA PRO A 80 3.02 11.09 -7.01
C PRO A 80 2.42 10.05 -7.95
N ILE A 81 3.27 9.41 -8.76
CA ILE A 81 2.84 8.28 -9.59
C ILE A 81 2.46 7.11 -8.72
N LYS A 82 3.31 6.80 -7.75
CA LYS A 82 3.03 5.81 -6.71
C LYS A 82 3.89 6.05 -5.48
N GLN A 83 3.42 5.59 -4.34
CA GLN A 83 4.13 5.72 -3.06
C GLN A 83 4.29 4.36 -2.42
N LEU A 84 5.45 4.12 -1.82
CA LEU A 84 5.68 2.96 -0.96
C LEU A 84 4.95 3.20 0.37
N PHE A 85 3.99 2.33 0.72
CA PHE A 85 3.28 2.46 1.99
C PHE A 85 3.75 1.46 3.05
N GLY A 86 4.46 0.42 2.66
CA GLY A 86 4.97 -0.56 3.60
C GLY A 86 5.78 -1.65 2.93
N PHE A 87 6.46 -2.41 3.74
CA PHE A 87 7.21 -3.57 3.28
C PHE A 87 7.37 -4.58 4.42
N ASP A 88 7.60 -5.83 4.07
CA ASP A 88 7.92 -6.86 5.04
C ASP A 88 8.88 -7.87 4.41
N ARG A 89 9.80 -8.35 5.24
CA ARG A 89 10.76 -9.38 4.83
C ARG A 89 10.29 -10.73 5.35
N VAL A 90 10.34 -11.74 4.50
CA VAL A 90 9.88 -13.08 4.85
C VAL A 90 10.84 -14.14 4.34
N HIS A 91 11.13 -15.13 5.17
CA HIS A 91 11.90 -16.31 4.79
C HIS A 91 10.94 -17.38 4.27
N VAL A 92 11.16 -17.84 3.05
CA VAL A 92 10.30 -18.83 2.42
C VAL A 92 11.14 -20.04 1.99
N PRO A 93 10.99 -21.20 2.66
CA PRO A 93 11.65 -22.42 2.20
C PRO A 93 11.20 -22.80 0.80
N ALA A 94 12.10 -23.49 0.08
CA ALA A 94 11.82 -23.93 -1.29
C ALA A 94 10.50 -24.70 -1.39
N GLY A 95 9.66 -24.33 -2.34
CA GLY A 95 8.38 -24.97 -2.60
C GLY A 95 7.30 -24.64 -1.57
N GLN A 96 7.56 -23.78 -0.60
CA GLN A 96 6.61 -23.42 0.44
C GLN A 96 6.06 -22.00 0.26
N SER A 97 5.03 -21.69 1.04
CA SER A 97 4.36 -20.38 1.03
C SER A 97 4.33 -19.78 2.43
N ARG A 98 4.34 -18.46 2.49
CA ARG A 98 4.18 -17.68 3.73
C ARG A 98 3.25 -16.51 3.45
N SER A 99 2.53 -16.08 4.49
CA SER A 99 1.63 -14.92 4.40
C SER A 99 2.30 -13.69 4.98
N VAL A 100 2.09 -12.57 4.30
CA VAL A 100 2.51 -11.23 4.72
C VAL A 100 1.26 -10.35 4.72
N TYR A 101 1.13 -9.50 5.74
CA TYR A 101 0.00 -8.59 5.87
C TYR A 101 0.50 -7.15 5.77
N LEU A 102 -0.04 -6.40 4.82
CA LEU A 102 0.31 -4.99 4.61
C LEU A 102 -0.96 -4.17 4.41
N TYR A 103 -0.91 -2.91 4.79
CA TYR A 103 -2.02 -1.98 4.60
C TYR A 103 -1.53 -0.55 4.43
N PRO A 104 -2.20 0.26 3.57
CA PRO A 104 -1.93 1.68 3.47
C PRO A 104 -2.38 2.41 4.75
N GLU A 105 -1.65 3.43 5.13
CA GLU A 105 -2.05 4.33 6.22
C GLU A 105 -3.10 5.32 5.73
N LEU A 106 -3.84 5.93 6.65
CA LEU A 106 -4.89 6.91 6.30
C LEU A 106 -4.34 8.06 5.45
N THR A 107 -3.13 8.51 5.74
CA THR A 107 -2.50 9.61 4.99
C THR A 107 -2.19 9.27 3.54
N ASN A 108 -2.13 7.99 3.18
CA ASN A 108 -1.96 7.59 1.78
C ASN A 108 -3.19 7.92 0.92
N PHE A 109 -4.34 8.19 1.55
CA PHE A 109 -5.56 8.62 0.86
C PHE A 109 -5.74 10.14 0.85
N ALA A 110 -4.75 10.87 1.35
CA ALA A 110 -4.71 12.32 1.35
C ALA A 110 -3.34 12.79 0.87
N PRO A 111 -3.02 12.56 -0.42
CA PRO A 111 -1.71 12.89 -0.95
C PRO A 111 -1.43 14.39 -0.93
N VAL A 112 -0.14 14.74 -0.88
CA VAL A 112 0.32 16.12 -0.91
C VAL A 112 0.36 16.57 -2.37
N GLY A 113 -0.37 17.64 -2.69
CA GLY A 113 -0.37 18.24 -4.02
C GLY A 113 0.76 19.26 -4.22
N GLU A 114 0.71 19.99 -5.34
CA GLU A 114 1.72 20.99 -5.73
C GLU A 114 1.91 22.08 -4.68
N GLU A 115 0.86 22.43 -3.95
CA GLU A 115 0.90 23.47 -2.93
C GLU A 115 1.47 22.99 -1.59
N GLY A 116 1.91 21.73 -1.51
CA GLY A 116 2.42 21.15 -0.29
C GLY A 116 1.35 20.83 0.77
N LEU A 117 0.08 20.88 0.40
CA LEU A 117 -1.03 20.60 1.30
C LEU A 117 -1.60 19.21 1.02
N ARG A 118 -2.03 18.55 2.11
CA ARG A 118 -2.76 17.29 1.99
C ARG A 118 -4.24 17.58 1.72
N SER A 119 -4.81 16.80 0.81
CA SER A 119 -6.24 16.84 0.55
C SER A 119 -6.75 15.42 0.35
N VAL A 120 -7.94 15.13 0.90
CA VAL A 120 -8.58 13.83 0.74
C VAL A 120 -8.97 13.66 -0.72
N LEU A 121 -8.57 12.53 -1.30
CA LEU A 121 -8.79 12.26 -2.71
C LEU A 121 -9.65 11.02 -2.89
N ALA A 122 -10.86 11.21 -3.40
CA ALA A 122 -11.77 10.13 -3.76
C ALA A 122 -11.48 9.62 -5.17
N GLY A 123 -11.77 8.36 -5.42
CA GLY A 123 -11.62 7.76 -6.74
C GLY A 123 -10.99 6.39 -6.68
N GLU A 124 -10.48 5.94 -7.82
CA GLU A 124 -9.87 4.62 -7.95
C GLU A 124 -8.36 4.71 -7.67
N TYR A 125 -7.93 3.99 -6.65
CA TYR A 125 -6.53 3.79 -6.31
C TYR A 125 -6.05 2.45 -6.87
N LYS A 126 -4.78 2.37 -7.20
CA LYS A 126 -4.13 1.10 -7.53
C LYS A 126 -3.18 0.72 -6.40
N VAL A 127 -3.32 -0.50 -5.90
CA VAL A 127 -2.44 -1.04 -4.87
C VAL A 127 -1.64 -2.19 -5.48
N GLU A 128 -0.32 -2.11 -5.38
CA GLU A 128 0.58 -3.09 -5.98
C GLU A 128 1.51 -3.68 -4.93
N PHE A 129 1.82 -4.96 -5.09
CA PHE A 129 2.83 -5.63 -4.28
C PHE A 129 3.90 -6.18 -5.21
N GLY A 130 5.15 -5.78 -4.96
CA GLY A 130 6.28 -6.10 -5.83
C GLY A 130 6.47 -5.07 -6.94
N LEU A 131 7.39 -5.36 -7.84
CA LEU A 131 7.73 -4.51 -8.98
C LEU A 131 7.29 -5.20 -10.27
N LYS A 132 6.35 -4.58 -10.98
CA LYS A 132 5.80 -5.13 -12.23
C LYS A 132 6.88 -5.37 -13.27
N GLU A 133 7.81 -4.43 -13.41
CA GLU A 133 8.91 -4.50 -14.37
C GLU A 133 9.88 -5.64 -14.11
N SER A 134 9.90 -6.19 -12.90
CA SER A 134 10.76 -7.31 -12.51
C SER A 134 10.01 -8.65 -12.48
N SER A 135 8.72 -8.68 -12.78
CA SER A 135 7.90 -9.90 -12.69
C SER A 135 8.35 -10.97 -13.68
N ASN A 136 8.87 -10.59 -14.84
CA ASN A 136 9.41 -11.52 -15.83
C ASN A 136 10.79 -12.11 -15.44
N LEU A 137 11.39 -11.61 -14.36
CA LEU A 137 12.65 -12.10 -13.83
C LEU A 137 12.45 -13.06 -12.65
N GLY A 138 11.24 -13.55 -12.43
CA GLY A 138 10.91 -14.43 -11.31
C GLY A 138 10.63 -13.72 -10.00
N MET A 139 10.47 -12.39 -10.02
CA MET A 139 10.07 -11.62 -8.85
C MET A 139 8.54 -11.63 -8.71
N GLY A 140 8.04 -11.71 -7.48
CA GLY A 140 6.60 -11.70 -7.24
C GLY A 140 5.95 -10.36 -7.58
N TYR A 141 4.73 -10.42 -8.11
CA TYR A 141 3.94 -9.23 -8.40
C TYR A 141 2.44 -9.54 -8.38
N VAL A 142 1.66 -8.64 -7.79
CA VAL A 142 0.19 -8.69 -7.83
C VAL A 142 -0.35 -7.28 -7.65
N GLU A 143 -1.51 -6.97 -8.24
CA GLU A 143 -2.15 -5.67 -8.10
C GLU A 143 -3.64 -5.76 -7.80
N HIS A 144 -4.16 -4.72 -7.16
CA HIS A 144 -5.58 -4.55 -6.83
C HIS A 144 -6.04 -3.15 -7.20
N LYS A 145 -7.34 -3.02 -7.46
CA LYS A 145 -8.02 -1.73 -7.56
C LYS A 145 -8.80 -1.51 -6.27
N LEU A 146 -8.80 -0.27 -5.80
CA LEU A 146 -9.50 0.12 -4.58
C LEU A 146 -10.28 1.40 -4.84
N HIS A 147 -11.59 1.35 -4.64
CA HIS A 147 -12.45 2.51 -4.79
C HIS A 147 -12.63 3.22 -3.45
N ALA A 148 -12.21 4.49 -3.38
CA ALA A 148 -12.35 5.33 -2.19
C ALA A 148 -13.45 6.36 -2.41
N LEU A 149 -14.43 6.36 -1.53
CA LEU A 149 -15.64 7.17 -1.63
C LEU A 149 -15.65 8.34 -0.65
#